data_46ca736804514c4a20a0076a6bdb7646
#
_entry.id   46ca736804514c4a20a0076a6bdb7646
#
_cell.length_a   1.000
_cell.length_b   1.000
_cell.length_c   1.000
_cell.angle_alpha   90.00
_cell.angle_beta   90.00
_cell.angle_gamma   90.00
#
_symmetry.space_group_name_H-M   'P 1'
#
loop_
_entity.id
_entity.type
_entity.pdbx_description
1 polymer ?
#
loop_
_entity_poly.entity_id
_entity_poly.type
_entity_poly.pdbx_seq_one_letter_code
_entity_poly.pdbx_strand_id
1 'polypeptide(L)'
;LMQQNVRNPNLNFFNLFFKISFFLLLTNNINSQNDLVYGIERTDQYINLLKNKKIGLVTNHTSKFYNKKSIHLVDSLIKRGINIVKIFAPEHGFRGDVDNGEKIDNSVDKKTKIPILSLYGNSRKPSMGDMSELEILIFDIQDVGARFYTYLSTLHYIMEASAEIGVKVIVFDRPNPNGHYIDGPVLENKAKSFRGMHNVPIVYGLTIGEYALMINGEKWLKE
;
A
#
# COMPACT_ATOMS: atom_id res chain seq x y z
N LEU A 1 55.10 55.00 -28.22
CA LEU A 1 55.08 54.40 -26.88
C LEU A 1 53.95 53.39 -26.86
N MET A 2 54.32 52.10 -27.08
CA MET A 2 53.39 50.95 -26.91
C MET A 2 53.34 50.55 -25.43
N GLN A 3 52.19 50.63 -24.74
CA GLN A 3 51.99 50.05 -23.45
C GLN A 3 51.55 48.60 -23.64
N GLN A 4 52.41 47.66 -23.20
CA GLN A 4 52.07 46.26 -23.10
C GLN A 4 51.26 46.02 -21.81
N ASN A 5 49.98 45.59 -21.96
CA ASN A 5 49.17 45.12 -20.88
C ASN A 5 49.68 43.73 -20.42
N VAL A 6 50.39 43.66 -19.32
CA VAL A 6 50.79 42.42 -18.68
C VAL A 6 49.55 41.84 -17.94
N ARG A 7 48.90 40.84 -18.54
CA ARG A 7 47.88 40.06 -17.86
C ARG A 7 48.52 39.19 -16.76
N ASN A 8 48.14 39.42 -15.52
CA ASN A 8 48.58 38.65 -14.40
C ASN A 8 47.93 37.25 -14.43
N PRO A 9 48.68 36.12 -14.66
CA PRO A 9 48.15 34.79 -14.83
C PRO A 9 47.55 34.23 -13.53
N ASN A 10 47.88 34.77 -12.39
CA ASN A 10 47.41 34.27 -11.07
C ASN A 10 45.97 34.63 -10.74
N LEU A 11 45.38 35.64 -11.39
CA LEU A 11 43.97 36.02 -11.15
C LEU A 11 42.98 35.05 -11.78
N ASN A 12 43.36 34.38 -12.86
CA ASN A 12 42.51 33.42 -13.54
C ASN A 12 42.43 32.05 -12.81
N PHE A 13 43.53 31.68 -12.12
CA PHE A 13 43.59 30.43 -11.38
C PHE A 13 42.73 30.48 -10.10
N PHE A 14 42.74 31.60 -9.39
CA PHE A 14 41.92 31.81 -8.19
C PHE A 14 40.43 31.83 -8.49
N ASN A 15 40.02 32.46 -9.58
CA ASN A 15 38.61 32.49 -10.03
C ASN A 15 38.11 31.10 -10.51
N LEU A 16 38.96 30.27 -11.10
CA LEU A 16 38.61 28.94 -11.53
C LEU A 16 38.48 27.99 -10.32
N PHE A 17 39.38 28.09 -9.34
CA PHE A 17 39.32 27.31 -8.10
C PHE A 17 38.08 27.65 -7.27
N PHE A 18 37.71 28.92 -7.17
CA PHE A 18 36.51 29.36 -6.44
C PHE A 18 35.22 28.87 -7.10
N LYS A 19 35.16 28.89 -8.45
CA LYS A 19 34.01 28.35 -9.19
C LYS A 19 33.86 26.83 -9.08
N ILE A 20 34.96 26.09 -9.11
CA ILE A 20 34.95 24.63 -8.96
C ILE A 20 34.60 24.24 -7.52
N SER A 21 35.15 24.94 -6.49
CA SER A 21 34.81 24.70 -5.10
C SER A 21 33.35 25.04 -4.77
N PHE A 22 32.80 26.10 -5.36
CA PHE A 22 31.39 26.46 -5.21
C PHE A 22 30.45 25.45 -5.88
N PHE A 23 30.84 24.91 -7.04
CA PHE A 23 30.06 23.85 -7.72
C PHE A 23 30.09 22.53 -6.95
N LEU A 24 31.23 22.15 -6.34
CA LEU A 24 31.36 20.97 -5.48
C LEU A 24 30.57 21.09 -4.17
N LEU A 25 30.42 22.30 -3.63
CA LEU A 25 29.59 22.54 -2.43
C LEU A 25 28.07 22.45 -2.74
N LEU A 26 27.64 22.74 -3.98
CA LEU A 26 26.25 22.61 -4.38
C LEU A 26 25.83 21.15 -4.64
N THR A 27 26.77 20.25 -4.95
CA THR A 27 26.47 18.84 -5.20
C THR A 27 26.32 17.99 -3.94
N ASN A 28 26.73 18.49 -2.78
CA ASN A 28 26.70 17.74 -1.52
C ASN A 28 25.38 17.85 -0.74
N ASN A 29 24.37 18.55 -1.24
CA ASN A 29 23.11 18.73 -0.54
C ASN A 29 21.86 18.11 -1.24
N ILE A 30 22.06 17.16 -2.16
CA ILE A 30 20.94 16.44 -2.78
C ILE A 30 20.95 14.97 -2.30
N ASN A 31 20.98 14.76 -1.00
CA ASN A 31 20.64 13.48 -0.38
C ASN A 31 19.61 13.69 0.73
N SER A 32 18.52 14.37 0.42
CA SER A 32 17.29 14.16 1.15
C SER A 32 16.52 13.04 0.45
N GLN A 33 17.09 11.83 0.47
CA GLN A 33 16.28 10.64 0.36
C GLN A 33 15.45 10.60 1.64
N ASN A 34 14.26 11.19 1.62
CA ASN A 34 13.25 10.86 2.60
C ASN A 34 12.99 9.37 2.40
N ASP A 35 13.50 8.54 3.31
CA ASP A 35 13.25 7.11 3.29
C ASP A 35 11.73 6.92 3.22
N LEU A 36 11.29 6.20 2.19
CA LEU A 36 9.88 5.92 2.00
C LEU A 36 9.39 5.06 3.17
N VAL A 37 8.51 5.61 3.99
CA VAL A 37 7.94 4.93 5.16
C VAL A 37 6.56 4.39 4.79
N TYR A 38 6.44 3.07 4.73
CA TYR A 38 5.18 2.38 4.47
C TYR A 38 4.17 2.58 5.62
N GLY A 39 2.88 2.53 5.30
CA GLY A 39 1.82 2.65 6.31
C GLY A 39 1.98 1.67 7.47
N ILE A 40 2.34 0.42 7.19
CA ILE A 40 2.61 -0.63 8.19
C ILE A 40 3.72 -0.24 9.19
N GLU A 41 4.71 0.58 8.79
CA GLU A 41 5.86 0.96 9.60
C GLU A 41 5.57 2.12 10.55
N ARG A 42 4.48 2.85 10.35
CA ARG A 42 4.02 3.96 11.20
C ARG A 42 3.32 3.47 12.47
N THR A 43 3.96 2.50 13.16
CA THR A 43 3.36 1.77 14.29
C THR A 43 2.90 2.68 15.43
N ASP A 44 3.62 3.75 15.71
CA ASP A 44 3.30 4.77 16.72
C ASP A 44 1.98 5.50 16.45
N GLN A 45 1.61 5.65 15.17
CA GLN A 45 0.38 6.33 14.75
C GLN A 45 -0.87 5.46 14.90
N TYR A 46 -0.77 4.14 14.72
CA TYR A 46 -1.94 3.27 14.70
C TYR A 46 -2.06 2.32 15.89
N ILE A 47 -0.97 1.96 16.58
CA ILE A 47 -1.00 0.90 17.59
C ILE A 47 -1.98 1.18 18.73
N ASN A 48 -2.10 2.43 19.15
CA ASN A 48 -3.03 2.83 20.22
C ASN A 48 -4.50 2.76 19.78
N LEU A 49 -4.79 2.88 18.49
CA LEU A 49 -6.14 2.73 17.94
C LEU A 49 -6.62 1.27 18.00
N LEU A 50 -5.68 0.32 17.99
CA LEU A 50 -5.96 -1.11 17.94
C LEU A 50 -6.06 -1.78 19.31
N LYS A 51 -5.58 -1.12 20.38
CA LYS A 51 -5.61 -1.68 21.74
C LYS A 51 -7.04 -1.94 22.20
N ASN A 52 -7.26 -3.11 22.81
CA ASN A 52 -8.55 -3.55 23.35
C ASN A 52 -9.67 -3.62 22.30
N LYS A 53 -9.33 -3.74 21.02
CA LYS A 53 -10.27 -3.87 19.92
C LYS A 53 -10.18 -5.25 19.27
N LYS A 54 -11.30 -5.73 18.75
CA LYS A 54 -11.36 -6.94 17.91
C LYS A 54 -11.01 -6.56 16.47
N ILE A 55 -9.84 -7.01 16.02
CA ILE A 55 -9.25 -6.61 14.74
C ILE A 55 -9.42 -7.72 13.71
N GLY A 56 -9.94 -7.36 12.53
CA GLY A 56 -9.84 -8.14 11.30
C GLY A 56 -8.66 -7.65 10.45
N LEU A 57 -8.01 -8.55 9.72
CA LEU A 57 -6.93 -8.19 8.79
C LEU A 57 -7.23 -8.70 7.39
N VAL A 58 -7.25 -7.82 6.41
CA VAL A 58 -7.22 -8.16 4.97
C VAL A 58 -5.77 -8.10 4.54
N THR A 59 -5.16 -9.24 4.28
CA THR A 59 -3.70 -9.32 4.11
C THR A 59 -3.27 -10.55 3.35
N ASN A 60 -2.06 -10.50 2.77
CA ASN A 60 -1.40 -11.62 2.12
C ASN A 60 0.10 -11.66 2.46
N HIS A 61 0.87 -12.47 1.76
CA HIS A 61 2.31 -12.64 1.97
C HIS A 61 3.15 -11.35 1.81
N THR A 62 2.62 -10.30 1.19
CA THR A 62 3.31 -9.02 1.00
C THR A 62 3.27 -8.13 2.24
N SER A 63 2.41 -8.42 3.21
CA SER A 63 2.20 -7.64 4.42
C SER A 63 3.34 -7.82 5.42
N LYS A 64 4.51 -7.26 5.10
CA LYS A 64 5.76 -7.40 5.86
C LYS A 64 6.38 -6.04 6.15
N PHE A 65 7.04 -5.95 7.32
CA PHE A 65 7.90 -4.81 7.67
C PHE A 65 9.24 -4.94 6.95
N TYR A 66 9.58 -3.98 6.11
CA TYR A 66 10.86 -4.00 5.38
C TYR A 66 12.06 -3.74 6.29
N ASN A 67 11.92 -2.83 7.24
CA ASN A 67 12.98 -2.44 8.16
C ASN A 67 13.22 -3.44 9.32
N LYS A 68 12.41 -4.51 9.45
CA LYS A 68 12.42 -5.45 10.59
C LYS A 68 12.47 -6.92 10.16
N LYS A 69 13.51 -7.31 9.40
CA LYS A 69 13.73 -8.72 9.00
C LYS A 69 12.50 -9.39 8.37
N SER A 70 11.72 -8.65 7.57
CA SER A 70 10.54 -9.16 6.87
C SER A 70 9.50 -9.83 7.78
N ILE A 71 9.30 -9.31 9.01
CA ILE A 71 8.27 -9.82 9.92
C ILE A 71 6.89 -9.51 9.35
N HIS A 72 6.03 -10.51 9.26
CA HIS A 72 4.65 -10.36 8.81
C HIS A 72 3.82 -9.54 9.81
N LEU A 73 2.89 -8.69 9.32
CA LEU A 73 2.05 -7.81 10.13
C LEU A 73 1.31 -8.57 11.24
N VAL A 74 0.67 -9.68 10.91
CA VAL A 74 -0.05 -10.52 11.87
C VAL A 74 0.84 -10.91 13.07
N ASP A 75 2.03 -11.42 12.76
CA ASP A 75 2.98 -11.87 13.80
C ASP A 75 3.45 -10.69 14.68
N SER A 76 3.66 -9.52 14.08
CA SER A 76 4.06 -8.30 14.78
C SER A 76 2.96 -7.78 15.70
N LEU A 77 1.70 -7.74 15.23
CA LEU A 77 0.56 -7.25 16.01
C LEU A 77 0.25 -8.17 17.17
N ILE A 78 0.27 -9.50 16.98
CA ILE A 78 0.10 -10.48 18.07
C ILE A 78 1.18 -10.31 19.13
N LYS A 79 2.44 -10.20 18.73
CA LYS A 79 3.56 -9.96 19.67
C LYS A 79 3.37 -8.67 20.50
N ARG A 80 2.61 -7.69 19.98
CA ARG A 80 2.28 -6.44 20.67
C ARG A 80 0.98 -6.51 21.49
N GLY A 81 0.36 -7.70 21.62
CA GLY A 81 -0.86 -7.91 22.38
C GLY A 81 -2.13 -7.41 21.69
N ILE A 82 -2.12 -7.21 20.38
CA ILE A 82 -3.32 -6.83 19.62
C ILE A 82 -4.17 -8.07 19.37
N ASN A 83 -5.47 -7.96 19.65
CA ASN A 83 -6.43 -9.03 19.50
C ASN A 83 -6.91 -9.15 18.03
N ILE A 84 -6.23 -9.99 17.26
CA ILE A 84 -6.62 -10.32 15.88
C ILE A 84 -7.56 -11.52 15.96
N VAL A 85 -8.81 -11.32 15.57
CA VAL A 85 -9.83 -12.37 15.65
C VAL A 85 -10.08 -13.06 14.31
N LYS A 86 -9.70 -12.43 13.19
CA LYS A 86 -9.97 -12.97 11.85
C LYS A 86 -9.00 -12.42 10.80
N ILE A 87 -8.65 -13.26 9.83
CA ILE A 87 -7.86 -12.90 8.66
C ILE A 87 -8.72 -13.13 7.43
N PHE A 88 -8.72 -12.16 6.51
CA PHE A 88 -9.35 -12.24 5.20
C PHE A 88 -8.24 -12.32 4.15
N ALA A 89 -8.16 -13.45 3.45
CA ALA A 89 -7.12 -13.72 2.47
C ALA A 89 -7.63 -13.51 1.05
N PRO A 90 -7.03 -12.60 0.26
CA PRO A 90 -7.35 -12.43 -1.15
C PRO A 90 -6.73 -13.56 -1.97
N GLU A 91 -6.76 -13.43 -3.30
CA GLU A 91 -6.03 -14.30 -4.25
C GLU A 91 -4.57 -14.51 -3.80
N HIS A 92 -4.01 -15.69 -4.00
CA HIS A 92 -2.70 -16.18 -3.53
C HIS A 92 -2.60 -16.51 -2.03
N GLY A 93 -3.68 -16.39 -1.27
CA GLY A 93 -3.71 -16.83 0.13
C GLY A 93 -2.97 -15.92 1.10
N PHE A 94 -3.04 -16.27 2.37
CA PHE A 94 -2.52 -15.45 3.46
C PHE A 94 -0.98 -15.43 3.54
N ARG A 95 -0.33 -16.60 3.45
CA ARG A 95 1.14 -16.71 3.55
C ARG A 95 1.84 -16.97 2.22
N GLY A 96 1.10 -16.97 1.10
CA GLY A 96 1.65 -17.22 -0.24
C GLY A 96 1.84 -18.73 -0.54
N ASP A 97 1.06 -19.56 0.12
CA ASP A 97 1.16 -21.02 0.01
C ASP A 97 0.25 -21.59 -1.10
N VAL A 98 -0.37 -20.72 -1.92
CA VAL A 98 -1.37 -21.10 -2.92
C VAL A 98 -0.97 -20.54 -4.29
N ASP A 99 -0.97 -21.39 -5.31
CA ASP A 99 -0.63 -21.02 -6.69
C ASP A 99 -1.71 -20.15 -7.36
N ASN A 100 -1.34 -19.51 -8.47
CA ASN A 100 -2.23 -18.64 -9.24
C ASN A 100 -3.51 -19.38 -9.67
N GLY A 101 -4.67 -18.82 -9.31
CA GLY A 101 -5.97 -19.33 -9.74
C GLY A 101 -6.49 -20.53 -8.97
N GLU A 102 -5.73 -21.07 -8.01
CA GLU A 102 -6.23 -22.12 -7.13
C GLU A 102 -7.29 -21.61 -6.17
N LYS A 103 -8.28 -22.46 -5.88
CA LYS A 103 -9.35 -22.16 -4.94
C LYS A 103 -8.81 -22.13 -3.52
N ILE A 104 -8.97 -21.00 -2.84
CA ILE A 104 -8.59 -20.85 -1.44
C ILE A 104 -9.83 -21.12 -0.59
N ASP A 105 -9.84 -22.22 0.14
CA ASP A 105 -10.90 -22.51 1.10
C ASP A 105 -10.62 -21.84 2.45
N ASN A 106 -11.69 -21.67 3.26
CA ASN A 106 -11.55 -21.19 4.62
C ASN A 106 -10.68 -22.17 5.42
N SER A 107 -9.81 -21.63 6.24
CA SER A 107 -8.81 -22.41 6.97
C SER A 107 -8.46 -21.75 8.32
N VAL A 108 -7.46 -22.28 8.99
CA VAL A 108 -6.93 -21.71 10.24
C VAL A 108 -5.42 -21.57 10.08
N ASP A 109 -4.88 -20.40 10.38
CA ASP A 109 -3.42 -20.22 10.36
C ASP A 109 -2.74 -21.16 11.35
N LYS A 110 -1.88 -22.03 10.83
CA LYS A 110 -1.20 -23.06 11.63
C LYS A 110 -0.39 -22.48 12.80
N LYS A 111 0.17 -21.28 12.60
CA LYS A 111 1.05 -20.61 13.56
C LYS A 111 0.27 -19.89 14.67
N THR A 112 -0.74 -19.12 14.29
CA THR A 112 -1.45 -18.22 15.23
C THR A 112 -2.79 -18.76 15.69
N LYS A 113 -3.30 -19.81 15.01
CA LYS A 113 -4.63 -20.41 15.22
C LYS A 113 -5.80 -19.46 14.90
N ILE A 114 -5.54 -18.37 14.21
CA ILE A 114 -6.57 -17.41 13.78
C ILE A 114 -7.30 -17.97 12.56
N PRO A 115 -8.65 -17.87 12.53
CA PRO A 115 -9.44 -18.24 11.35
C PRO A 115 -9.07 -17.39 10.14
N ILE A 116 -8.92 -18.05 8.98
CA ILE A 116 -8.68 -17.42 7.69
C ILE A 116 -9.92 -17.63 6.82
N LEU A 117 -10.51 -16.53 6.36
CA LEU A 117 -11.60 -16.51 5.40
C LEU A 117 -11.06 -16.15 4.02
N SER A 118 -11.42 -16.95 3.03
CA SER A 118 -11.06 -16.66 1.64
C SER A 118 -11.96 -15.57 1.05
N LEU A 119 -11.34 -14.58 0.41
CA LEU A 119 -12.00 -13.57 -0.42
C LEU A 119 -11.80 -13.84 -1.93
N TYR A 120 -11.52 -15.09 -2.29
CA TYR A 120 -11.30 -15.50 -3.67
C TYR A 120 -12.20 -16.67 -4.07
N GLY A 121 -12.60 -16.70 -5.33
CA GLY A 121 -13.50 -17.73 -5.84
C GLY A 121 -14.99 -17.37 -5.64
N ASN A 122 -15.71 -18.14 -4.85
CA ASN A 122 -17.17 -18.00 -4.69
C ASN A 122 -17.56 -16.86 -3.74
N SER A 123 -16.73 -16.52 -2.76
CA SER A 123 -16.99 -15.47 -1.77
C SER A 123 -15.95 -14.36 -1.89
N ARG A 124 -16.26 -13.29 -2.60
CA ARG A 124 -15.36 -12.15 -2.82
C ARG A 124 -15.62 -10.99 -1.87
N LYS A 125 -16.83 -10.89 -1.36
CA LYS A 125 -17.25 -9.92 -0.35
C LYS A 125 -17.55 -10.68 0.93
N PRO A 126 -16.96 -10.29 2.08
CA PRO A 126 -17.30 -10.93 3.35
C PRO A 126 -18.77 -10.68 3.70
N SER A 127 -19.40 -11.67 4.30
CA SER A 127 -20.78 -11.54 4.79
C SER A 127 -20.84 -10.68 6.06
N MET A 128 -22.02 -10.18 6.40
CA MET A 128 -22.24 -9.49 7.67
C MET A 128 -21.86 -10.39 8.87
N GLY A 129 -22.16 -11.70 8.80
CA GLY A 129 -21.79 -12.67 9.83
C GLY A 129 -20.27 -12.84 9.99
N ASP A 130 -19.52 -12.76 8.88
CA ASP A 130 -18.06 -12.83 8.92
C ASP A 130 -17.42 -11.65 9.65
N MET A 131 -18.08 -10.51 9.64
CA MET A 131 -17.55 -9.24 10.13
C MET A 131 -18.20 -8.75 11.43
N SER A 132 -19.29 -9.37 11.90
CA SER A 132 -20.14 -8.88 12.99
C SER A 132 -19.43 -8.69 14.34
N GLU A 133 -18.35 -9.40 14.58
CA GLU A 133 -17.55 -9.26 15.81
C GLU A 133 -16.43 -8.21 15.71
N LEU A 134 -16.17 -7.66 14.51
CA LEU A 134 -15.05 -6.77 14.28
C LEU A 134 -15.38 -5.33 14.70
N GLU A 135 -14.41 -4.64 15.26
CA GLU A 135 -14.49 -3.21 15.56
C GLU A 135 -13.64 -2.40 14.57
N ILE A 136 -12.55 -2.99 14.12
CA ILE A 136 -11.64 -2.38 13.12
C ILE A 136 -11.20 -3.46 12.13
N LEU A 137 -11.19 -3.10 10.87
CA LEU A 137 -10.64 -3.90 9.78
C LEU A 137 -9.43 -3.17 9.19
N ILE A 138 -8.28 -3.83 9.17
CA ILE A 138 -7.05 -3.30 8.55
C ILE A 138 -6.89 -3.93 7.18
N PHE A 139 -6.63 -3.11 6.18
CA PHE A 139 -6.26 -3.53 4.84
C PHE A 139 -4.77 -3.27 4.62
N ASP A 140 -3.99 -4.31 4.38
CA ASP A 140 -2.55 -4.23 4.12
C ASP A 140 -2.13 -5.24 3.06
N ILE A 141 -2.08 -4.80 1.81
CA ILE A 141 -1.68 -5.58 0.64
C ILE A 141 -0.88 -4.67 -0.29
N GLN A 142 0.24 -5.18 -0.83
CA GLN A 142 0.97 -4.49 -1.89
C GLN A 142 0.23 -4.68 -3.22
N ASP A 143 -0.31 -3.62 -3.77
CA ASP A 143 -0.85 -3.61 -5.11
C ASP A 143 0.24 -3.44 -6.17
N VAL A 144 -0.05 -3.82 -7.41
CA VAL A 144 0.91 -3.75 -8.53
C VAL A 144 0.73 -2.53 -9.43
N GLY A 145 -0.31 -1.72 -9.20
CA GLY A 145 -0.59 -0.51 -9.96
C GLY A 145 -1.22 -0.75 -11.34
N ALA A 146 -1.83 -1.93 -11.55
CA ALA A 146 -2.55 -2.26 -12.77
C ALA A 146 -3.98 -2.69 -12.46
N ARG A 147 -4.97 -2.03 -13.07
CA ARG A 147 -6.41 -2.17 -12.81
C ARG A 147 -6.94 -3.60 -12.82
N PHE A 148 -6.37 -4.48 -13.63
CA PHE A 148 -6.84 -5.86 -13.78
C PHE A 148 -6.37 -6.81 -12.66
N TYR A 149 -5.53 -6.34 -11.71
CA TYR A 149 -5.27 -7.05 -10.48
C TYR A 149 -6.44 -6.88 -9.50
N THR A 150 -6.79 -7.97 -8.84
CA THR A 150 -8.04 -8.07 -8.08
C THR A 150 -8.01 -7.37 -6.72
N TYR A 151 -6.86 -6.87 -6.27
CA TYR A 151 -6.71 -6.25 -4.95
C TYR A 151 -7.53 -4.97 -4.79
N LEU A 152 -7.68 -4.16 -5.86
CA LEU A 152 -8.57 -2.99 -5.86
C LEU A 152 -10.04 -3.38 -5.66
N SER A 153 -10.46 -4.48 -6.30
CA SER A 153 -11.82 -4.99 -6.17
C SER A 153 -12.06 -5.62 -4.79
N THR A 154 -11.03 -6.28 -4.23
CA THR A 154 -11.06 -6.73 -2.83
C THR A 154 -11.21 -5.56 -1.87
N LEU A 155 -10.43 -4.47 -2.06
CA LEU A 155 -10.54 -3.25 -1.27
C LEU A 155 -11.97 -2.68 -1.33
N HIS A 156 -12.54 -2.57 -2.54
CA HIS A 156 -13.91 -2.08 -2.73
C HIS A 156 -14.93 -2.90 -1.92
N TYR A 157 -14.92 -4.22 -2.07
CA TYR A 157 -15.85 -5.09 -1.34
C TYR A 157 -15.65 -5.06 0.18
N ILE A 158 -14.43 -4.90 0.64
CA ILE A 158 -14.11 -4.72 2.06
C ILE A 158 -14.70 -3.40 2.57
N MET A 159 -14.51 -2.31 1.84
CA MET A 159 -15.07 -1.00 2.20
C MET A 159 -16.61 -1.03 2.21
N GLU A 160 -17.22 -1.64 1.18
CA GLU A 160 -18.67 -1.79 1.07
C GLU A 160 -19.23 -2.61 2.24
N ALA A 161 -18.69 -3.81 2.51
CA ALA A 161 -19.12 -4.65 3.62
C ALA A 161 -18.93 -3.98 4.98
N SER A 162 -17.86 -3.22 5.15
CA SER A 162 -17.59 -2.47 6.38
C SER A 162 -18.56 -1.32 6.59
N ALA A 163 -18.94 -0.61 5.52
CA ALA A 163 -19.93 0.47 5.58
C ALA A 163 -21.33 -0.07 5.98
N GLU A 164 -21.74 -1.21 5.45
CA GLU A 164 -23.03 -1.85 5.76
C GLU A 164 -23.23 -2.16 7.26
N ILE A 165 -22.17 -2.38 8.01
CA ILE A 165 -22.23 -2.77 9.43
C ILE A 165 -21.52 -1.79 10.38
N GLY A 166 -20.99 -0.68 9.84
CA GLY A 166 -20.33 0.36 10.64
C GLY A 166 -18.94 -0.02 11.18
N VAL A 167 -18.23 -0.97 10.57
CA VAL A 167 -16.86 -1.34 10.96
C VAL A 167 -15.87 -0.34 10.35
N LYS A 168 -14.95 0.17 11.17
CA LYS A 168 -13.93 1.11 10.72
C LYS A 168 -12.86 0.42 9.87
N VAL A 169 -12.58 0.94 8.68
CA VAL A 169 -11.47 0.47 7.82
C VAL A 169 -10.25 1.37 8.00
N ILE A 170 -9.08 0.75 8.17
CA ILE A 170 -7.77 1.41 8.16
C ILE A 170 -6.94 0.79 7.03
N VAL A 171 -6.53 1.60 6.07
CA VAL A 171 -5.64 1.17 4.99
C VAL A 171 -4.20 1.48 5.37
N PHE A 172 -3.35 0.47 5.43
CA PHE A 172 -1.90 0.65 5.52
C PHE A 172 -1.36 0.86 4.12
N ASP A 173 -1.21 2.13 3.78
CA ASP A 173 -0.84 2.53 2.43
C ASP A 173 0.57 2.06 2.05
N ARG A 174 0.72 1.72 0.77
CA ARG A 174 1.94 1.22 0.16
C ARG A 174 2.20 1.92 -1.17
N PRO A 175 3.47 2.15 -1.53
CA PRO A 175 3.79 2.78 -2.80
C PRO A 175 3.28 1.94 -3.96
N ASN A 176 2.73 2.62 -4.96
CA ASN A 176 2.40 2.00 -6.24
C ASN A 176 3.67 1.94 -7.10
N PRO A 177 4.14 0.76 -7.54
CA PRO A 177 5.32 0.63 -8.40
C PRO A 177 5.17 1.37 -9.74
N ASN A 178 3.92 1.58 -10.19
CA ASN A 178 3.56 2.33 -11.39
C ASN A 178 2.97 3.72 -11.07
N GLY A 179 3.18 4.25 -9.86
CA GLY A 179 2.60 5.52 -9.41
C GLY A 179 3.11 6.77 -10.11
N HIS A 180 4.15 6.65 -10.95
CA HIS A 180 4.80 7.77 -11.63
C HIS A 180 4.16 8.12 -13.00
N TYR A 181 3.15 7.35 -13.46
CA TYR A 181 2.46 7.62 -14.73
C TYR A 181 1.03 7.05 -14.74
N ILE A 182 0.24 7.52 -15.70
CA ILE A 182 -1.11 7.04 -15.99
C ILE A 182 -1.12 6.63 -17.46
N ASP A 183 -1.66 5.43 -17.78
CA ASP A 183 -1.66 4.91 -19.14
C ASP A 183 -2.75 3.89 -19.40
N GLY A 184 -3.04 3.68 -20.68
CA GLY A 184 -4.02 2.74 -21.19
C GLY A 184 -5.47 3.24 -21.14
N PRO A 185 -6.37 2.54 -21.81
CA PRO A 185 -7.77 2.96 -21.92
C PRO A 185 -8.49 2.90 -20.56
N VAL A 186 -9.41 3.84 -20.36
CA VAL A 186 -10.37 3.83 -19.26
C VAL A 186 -11.34 2.66 -19.44
N LEU A 187 -11.66 1.95 -18.34
CA LEU A 187 -12.60 0.84 -18.37
C LEU A 187 -14.02 1.33 -18.75
N GLU A 188 -14.59 0.72 -19.76
CA GLU A 188 -15.98 0.96 -20.12
C GLU A 188 -16.95 0.18 -19.21
N ASN A 189 -18.13 0.73 -18.95
CA ASN A 189 -19.12 0.11 -18.06
C ASN A 189 -19.51 -1.32 -18.47
N LYS A 190 -19.59 -1.60 -19.80
CA LYS A 190 -19.91 -2.93 -20.33
C LYS A 190 -18.86 -4.00 -20.05
N ALA A 191 -17.62 -3.59 -19.72
CA ALA A 191 -16.49 -4.48 -19.43
C ALA A 191 -16.19 -4.62 -17.93
N LYS A 192 -17.01 -4.01 -17.06
CA LYS A 192 -16.84 -4.12 -15.61
C LYS A 192 -16.98 -5.56 -15.13
N SER A 193 -16.06 -5.95 -14.28
CA SER A 193 -16.02 -7.27 -13.65
C SER A 193 -15.21 -7.18 -12.34
N PHE A 194 -15.04 -8.29 -11.63
CA PHE A 194 -14.14 -8.35 -10.48
C PHE A 194 -12.66 -8.04 -10.82
N ARG A 195 -12.24 -8.21 -12.10
CA ARG A 195 -10.90 -7.82 -12.58
C ARG A 195 -10.81 -6.36 -13.02
N GLY A 196 -11.87 -5.58 -12.82
CA GLY A 196 -11.94 -4.16 -13.16
C GLY A 196 -13.32 -3.62 -12.83
N MET A 197 -13.45 -3.02 -11.64
CA MET A 197 -14.75 -2.52 -11.14
C MET A 197 -15.00 -1.07 -11.51
N HIS A 198 -13.95 -0.26 -11.62
CA HIS A 198 -14.05 1.19 -11.72
C HIS A 198 -13.59 1.71 -13.08
N ASN A 199 -14.17 2.83 -13.50
CA ASN A 199 -13.83 3.49 -14.76
C ASN A 199 -12.53 4.29 -14.64
N VAL A 200 -11.42 3.57 -14.51
CA VAL A 200 -10.06 4.13 -14.43
C VAL A 200 -9.17 3.56 -15.54
N PRO A 201 -8.06 4.20 -15.91
CA PRO A 201 -7.07 3.68 -16.85
C PRO A 201 -6.47 2.33 -16.41
N ILE A 202 -5.79 1.61 -17.31
CA ILE A 202 -5.09 0.37 -16.97
C ILE A 202 -4.05 0.63 -15.87
N VAL A 203 -3.19 1.62 -16.08
CA VAL A 203 -2.26 2.14 -15.07
C VAL A 203 -2.88 3.40 -14.50
N TYR A 204 -3.31 3.36 -13.26
CA TYR A 204 -4.15 4.39 -12.65
C TYR A 204 -3.37 5.41 -11.80
N GLY A 205 -2.07 5.18 -11.53
CA GLY A 205 -1.15 6.17 -10.96
C GLY A 205 -1.34 6.52 -9.48
N LEU A 206 -2.23 5.83 -8.74
CA LEU A 206 -2.54 6.10 -7.34
C LEU A 206 -1.98 5.01 -6.42
N THR A 207 -1.67 5.34 -5.16
CA THR A 207 -1.48 4.33 -4.11
C THR A 207 -2.80 3.65 -3.77
N ILE A 208 -2.75 2.52 -3.06
CA ILE A 208 -3.99 1.82 -2.67
C ILE A 208 -4.81 2.64 -1.65
N GLY A 209 -4.14 3.44 -0.81
CA GLY A 209 -4.79 4.36 0.11
C GLY A 209 -5.48 5.52 -0.60
N GLU A 210 -4.81 6.15 -1.58
CA GLU A 210 -5.41 7.18 -2.44
C GLU A 210 -6.60 6.62 -3.24
N TYR A 211 -6.49 5.37 -3.71
CA TYR A 211 -7.59 4.70 -4.40
C TYR A 211 -8.79 4.45 -3.47
N ALA A 212 -8.56 4.08 -2.21
CA ALA A 212 -9.62 3.95 -1.21
C ALA A 212 -10.35 5.30 -0.98
N LEU A 213 -9.59 6.40 -0.89
CA LEU A 213 -10.18 7.75 -0.78
C LEU A 213 -11.00 8.10 -2.01
N MET A 214 -10.56 7.72 -3.22
CA MET A 214 -11.30 7.93 -4.45
C MET A 214 -12.59 7.11 -4.48
N ILE A 215 -12.57 5.81 -4.11
CA ILE A 215 -13.78 4.97 -4.01
C ILE A 215 -14.83 5.65 -3.15
N ASN A 216 -14.44 6.16 -1.99
CA ASN A 216 -15.33 6.82 -1.06
C ASN A 216 -15.78 8.20 -1.56
N GLY A 217 -14.87 9.01 -2.08
CA GLY A 217 -15.14 10.37 -2.57
C GLY A 217 -16.06 10.41 -3.79
N GLU A 218 -15.88 9.45 -4.71
CA GLU A 218 -16.71 9.29 -5.91
C GLU A 218 -18.03 8.54 -5.64
N LYS A 219 -18.26 8.12 -4.38
CA LYS A 219 -19.47 7.40 -3.96
C LYS A 219 -19.71 6.12 -4.79
N TRP A 220 -18.65 5.35 -4.99
CA TRP A 220 -18.73 4.11 -5.75
C TRP A 220 -19.24 2.92 -4.92
N LEU A 221 -19.28 3.05 -3.60
CA LEU A 221 -19.89 2.05 -2.73
C LEU A 221 -21.40 2.07 -2.92
N LYS A 222 -22.03 0.90 -2.91
CA LYS A 222 -23.47 0.80 -2.81
C LYS A 222 -23.86 1.12 -1.37
N GLU A 223 -24.72 2.08 -1.23
CA GLU A 223 -25.36 2.41 0.05
C GLU A 223 -26.43 1.37 0.40
#